data_920767796b4b1e2bb9adc7c494f2a5c9
#
_entry.id   920767796b4b1e2bb9adc7c494f2a5c9
#
_cell.length_a   1.000
_cell.length_b   1.000
_cell.length_c   1.000
_cell.angle_alpha   90.00
_cell.angle_beta   90.00
_cell.angle_gamma   90.00
#
_symmetry.space_group_name_H-M   'P 1'
#
loop_
_entity.id
_entity.type
_entity.pdbx_description
1 polymer ?
#
loop_
_entity_poly.entity_id
_entity_poly.type
_entity_poly.pdbx_seq_one_letter_code
_entity_poly.pdbx_strand_id
1 'polypeptide(L)'
;MTIEEYLNKPYWVIDILPKQVPADSRGQYFRIEKYFLEHPQIDVIYRKFTNILLKLNCYEDIDMSHDGDEWITNPDPHELEAALLKSMADRQMFYIILKSADVLITVNGDDTYMTVYNPTEEVLEIIGSLAGSEGLFIWR
;
A
#
# COMPACT_ATOMS: atom_id res chain seq x y z
N MET A 1 -12.47 -10.22 10.17
CA MET A 1 -11.50 -11.22 9.66
C MET A 1 -10.13 -11.03 10.28
N THR A 2 -9.38 -12.10 10.41
CA THR A 2 -7.97 -12.03 10.79
C THR A 2 -7.13 -11.60 9.57
N ILE A 3 -5.90 -11.15 9.82
CA ILE A 3 -4.97 -10.82 8.72
C ILE A 3 -4.79 -12.02 7.80
N GLU A 4 -4.61 -13.21 8.38
CA GLU A 4 -4.44 -14.45 7.60
C GLU A 4 -5.63 -14.73 6.68
N GLU A 5 -6.85 -14.49 7.16
CA GLU A 5 -8.06 -14.65 6.34
C GLU A 5 -8.08 -13.66 5.18
N TYR A 6 -7.67 -12.40 5.39
CA TYR A 6 -7.56 -11.42 4.31
C TYR A 6 -6.55 -11.85 3.26
N LEU A 7 -5.39 -12.36 3.68
CA LEU A 7 -4.33 -12.75 2.77
C LEU A 7 -4.73 -13.88 1.81
N ASN A 8 -5.80 -14.60 2.14
CA ASN A 8 -6.36 -15.65 1.28
C ASN A 8 -7.47 -15.14 0.34
N LYS A 9 -7.77 -13.85 0.37
CA LYS A 9 -8.78 -13.24 -0.50
C LYS A 9 -8.18 -12.75 -1.81
N PRO A 10 -9.02 -12.53 -2.84
CA PRO A 10 -8.55 -11.88 -4.06
C PRO A 10 -7.90 -10.54 -3.76
N TYR A 11 -6.85 -10.20 -4.49
CA TYR A 11 -6.09 -8.99 -4.23
C TYR A 11 -5.75 -8.24 -5.52
N TRP A 12 -5.50 -6.95 -5.34
CA TRP A 12 -5.00 -6.06 -6.38
C TRP A 12 -3.72 -5.39 -5.90
N VAL A 13 -2.93 -4.89 -6.83
CA VAL A 13 -1.64 -4.26 -6.54
C VAL A 13 -1.69 -2.79 -6.99
N ILE A 14 -1.26 -1.89 -6.11
CA ILE A 14 -1.02 -0.48 -6.42
C ILE A 14 0.48 -0.33 -6.63
N ASP A 15 0.89 0.03 -7.85
CA ASP A 15 2.27 -0.10 -8.28
C ASP A 15 2.72 1.12 -9.10
N ILE A 16 4.02 1.29 -9.18
CA ILE A 16 4.64 2.25 -10.09
C ILE A 16 4.55 1.78 -11.55
N LEU A 17 4.26 0.50 -11.77
CA LEU A 17 4.11 -0.10 -13.09
C LEU A 17 2.65 -0.47 -13.36
N PRO A 18 2.19 -0.43 -14.63
CA PRO A 18 0.78 -0.65 -14.97
C PRO A 18 0.35 -2.11 -14.94
N LYS A 19 1.29 -3.06 -14.91
CA LYS A 19 0.99 -4.49 -14.90
C LYS A 19 2.20 -5.28 -14.42
N GLN A 20 2.00 -6.55 -14.10
CA GLN A 20 3.07 -7.44 -13.71
C GLN A 20 4.13 -7.54 -14.83
N VAL A 21 5.40 -7.46 -14.45
CA VAL A 21 6.49 -7.61 -15.43
C VAL A 21 6.61 -9.06 -15.91
N PRO A 22 7.10 -9.27 -17.15
CA PRO A 22 7.36 -10.62 -17.65
C PRO A 22 8.36 -11.38 -16.77
N ALA A 23 8.15 -12.70 -16.63
CA ALA A 23 9.03 -13.55 -15.83
C ALA A 23 10.47 -13.56 -16.34
N ASP A 24 10.69 -13.30 -17.63
CA ASP A 24 11.99 -13.29 -18.27
C ASP A 24 12.56 -11.89 -18.48
N SER A 25 12.37 -10.99 -17.53
CA SER A 25 12.87 -9.60 -17.60
C SER A 25 14.41 -9.51 -17.64
N ARG A 26 15.12 -10.65 -17.58
CA ARG A 26 16.58 -10.75 -17.61
C ARG A 26 17.27 -9.95 -16.50
N GLY A 27 16.62 -9.86 -15.34
CA GLY A 27 17.13 -9.12 -14.20
C GLY A 27 16.96 -7.61 -14.29
N GLN A 28 16.41 -7.08 -15.38
CA GLN A 28 16.23 -5.64 -15.56
C GLN A 28 15.25 -5.06 -14.55
N TYR A 29 14.19 -5.80 -14.23
CA TYR A 29 13.23 -5.40 -13.20
C TYR A 29 13.93 -5.13 -11.87
N PHE A 30 14.80 -6.04 -11.44
CA PHE A 30 15.49 -5.91 -10.16
C PHE A 30 16.44 -4.71 -10.12
N ARG A 31 17.05 -4.39 -11.24
CA ARG A 31 17.92 -3.21 -11.34
C ARG A 31 17.11 -1.92 -11.20
N ILE A 32 15.95 -1.85 -11.85
CA ILE A 32 15.06 -0.69 -11.77
C ILE A 32 14.45 -0.58 -10.38
N GLU A 33 13.97 -1.70 -9.82
CA GLU A 33 13.43 -1.75 -8.46
C GLU A 33 14.46 -1.25 -7.45
N LYS A 34 15.71 -1.71 -7.56
CA LYS A 34 16.79 -1.28 -6.68
C LYS A 34 16.99 0.24 -6.74
N TYR A 35 16.95 0.81 -7.94
CA TYR A 35 17.05 2.26 -8.11
C TYR A 35 15.93 2.99 -7.37
N PHE A 36 14.69 2.51 -7.49
CA PHE A 36 13.54 3.14 -6.83
C PHE A 36 13.49 2.86 -5.32
N LEU A 37 14.18 1.84 -4.83
CA LEU A 37 14.29 1.59 -3.38
C LEU A 37 15.40 2.42 -2.72
N GLU A 38 16.18 3.16 -3.48
CA GLU A 38 17.24 4.03 -2.96
C GLU A 38 16.69 5.44 -2.72
N HIS A 39 17.32 6.16 -1.75
CA HIS A 39 17.00 7.56 -1.49
C HIS A 39 17.55 8.45 -2.62
N PRO A 40 16.83 9.52 -3.00
CA PRO A 40 15.54 9.99 -2.47
C PRO A 40 14.32 9.38 -3.19
N GLN A 41 14.48 8.49 -4.15
CA GLN A 41 13.37 7.95 -4.96
C GLN A 41 12.33 7.24 -4.10
N ILE A 42 12.77 6.44 -3.13
CA ILE A 42 11.84 5.69 -2.27
C ILE A 42 10.95 6.63 -1.42
N ASP A 43 11.48 7.78 -1.00
CA ASP A 43 10.71 8.76 -0.24
C ASP A 43 9.55 9.31 -1.09
N VAL A 44 9.77 9.52 -2.38
CA VAL A 44 8.72 9.98 -3.31
C VAL A 44 7.61 8.95 -3.42
N ILE A 45 7.96 7.67 -3.55
CA ILE A 45 6.98 6.58 -3.66
C ILE A 45 6.16 6.46 -2.37
N TYR A 46 6.81 6.47 -1.21
CA TYR A 46 6.12 6.32 0.08
C TYR A 46 5.25 7.53 0.41
N ARG A 47 5.64 8.72 -0.06
CA ARG A 47 4.77 9.89 0.04
C ARG A 47 3.50 9.71 -0.79
N LYS A 48 3.59 9.12 -1.96
CA LYS A 48 2.41 8.80 -2.79
C LYS A 48 1.50 7.79 -2.08
N PHE A 49 2.07 6.76 -1.47
CA PHE A 49 1.31 5.79 -0.67
C PHE A 49 0.60 6.47 0.51
N THR A 50 1.33 7.32 1.24
CA THR A 50 0.77 8.09 2.35
C THR A 50 -0.40 8.95 1.88
N ASN A 51 -0.26 9.64 0.76
CA ASN A 51 -1.31 10.48 0.19
C ASN A 51 -2.56 9.68 -0.15
N ILE A 52 -2.40 8.50 -0.74
CA ILE A 52 -3.53 7.62 -1.05
C ILE A 52 -4.26 7.22 0.22
N LEU A 53 -3.53 6.78 1.24
CA LEU A 53 -4.12 6.32 2.51
C LEU A 53 -4.82 7.47 3.25
N LEU A 54 -4.23 8.66 3.29
CA LEU A 54 -4.85 9.82 3.91
C LEU A 54 -6.13 10.24 3.19
N LYS A 55 -6.12 10.26 1.88
CA LYS A 55 -7.30 10.59 1.08
C LYS A 55 -8.39 9.53 1.23
N LEU A 56 -7.99 8.27 1.27
CA LEU A 56 -8.92 7.16 1.50
C LEU A 56 -9.60 7.27 2.86
N ASN A 57 -8.88 7.75 3.88
CA ASN A 57 -9.43 7.98 5.22
C ASN A 57 -10.53 9.04 5.23
N CYS A 58 -10.65 9.87 4.19
CA CYS A 58 -11.76 10.81 4.06
C CYS A 58 -13.09 10.09 3.74
N TYR A 59 -13.03 8.89 3.21
CA TYR A 59 -14.20 8.10 2.81
C TYR A 59 -14.47 6.92 3.73
N GLU A 60 -13.41 6.37 4.34
CA GLU A 60 -13.48 5.16 5.15
C GLU A 60 -12.69 5.38 6.45
N ASP A 61 -13.21 4.87 7.56
CA ASP A 61 -12.42 4.77 8.78
C ASP A 61 -11.30 3.76 8.56
N ILE A 62 -10.11 4.09 9.02
CA ILE A 62 -8.96 3.19 8.91
C ILE A 62 -8.43 2.79 10.29
N ASP A 63 -7.96 1.56 10.36
CA ASP A 63 -7.15 1.07 11.47
C ASP A 63 -5.77 0.78 10.92
N MET A 64 -4.73 1.20 11.62
CA MET A 64 -3.35 0.90 11.25
C MET A 64 -2.64 0.08 12.31
N SER A 65 -1.68 -0.74 11.88
CA SER A 65 -0.86 -1.55 12.79
C SER A 65 0.49 -1.88 12.17
N HIS A 66 1.54 -1.91 13.01
CA HIS A 66 2.87 -2.39 12.62
C HIS A 66 3.02 -3.90 12.77
N ASP A 67 2.30 -4.51 13.72
CA ASP A 67 2.48 -5.91 14.09
C ASP A 67 1.25 -6.78 13.82
N GLY A 68 0.12 -6.16 13.48
CA GLY A 68 -1.14 -6.86 13.27
C GLY A 68 -1.92 -7.15 14.55
N ASP A 69 -1.39 -6.77 15.71
CA ASP A 69 -2.01 -7.02 17.03
C ASP A 69 -2.51 -5.73 17.67
N GLU A 70 -1.71 -4.68 17.66
CA GLU A 70 -2.06 -3.38 18.22
C GLU A 70 -2.49 -2.44 17.10
N TRP A 71 -3.70 -1.87 17.22
CA TRP A 71 -4.34 -1.07 16.19
C TRP A 71 -4.63 0.34 16.68
N ILE A 72 -4.44 1.31 15.79
CA ILE A 72 -4.80 2.70 16.00
C ILE A 72 -5.87 3.07 14.99
N THR A 73 -7.03 3.52 15.47
CA THR A 73 -8.15 3.91 14.62
C THR A 73 -8.05 5.38 14.24
N ASN A 74 -8.20 5.68 12.96
CA ASN A 74 -8.19 7.04 12.39
C ASN A 74 -7.01 7.85 12.95
N PRO A 75 -5.77 7.41 12.69
CA PRO A 75 -4.60 8.11 13.20
C PRO A 75 -4.53 9.55 12.68
N ASP A 76 -3.86 10.41 13.44
CA ASP A 76 -3.51 11.74 12.94
C ASP A 76 -2.68 11.61 11.66
N PRO A 77 -2.85 12.49 10.66
CA PRO A 77 -2.07 12.43 9.42
C PRO A 77 -0.56 12.34 9.61
N HIS A 78 -0.01 13.08 10.56
CA HIS A 78 1.45 13.02 10.85
C HIS A 78 1.82 11.67 11.46
N GLU A 79 0.95 11.07 12.24
CA GLU A 79 1.14 9.76 12.85
C GLU A 79 1.17 8.65 11.78
N LEU A 80 0.26 8.73 10.81
CA LEU A 80 0.24 7.78 9.68
C LEU A 80 1.51 7.91 8.84
N GLU A 81 1.91 9.15 8.52
CA GLU A 81 3.13 9.40 7.75
C GLU A 81 4.36 8.84 8.48
N ALA A 82 4.48 9.12 9.77
CA ALA A 82 5.60 8.63 10.59
C ALA A 82 5.62 7.09 10.63
N ALA A 83 4.46 6.45 10.73
CA ALA A 83 4.34 5.00 10.77
C ALA A 83 4.81 4.35 9.46
N LEU A 84 4.42 4.93 8.31
CA LEU A 84 4.86 4.45 7.00
C LEU A 84 6.37 4.63 6.81
N LEU A 85 6.91 5.78 7.18
CA LEU A 85 8.35 6.03 7.09
C LEU A 85 9.13 5.07 7.98
N LYS A 86 8.61 4.75 9.17
CA LYS A 86 9.23 3.77 10.07
C LYS A 86 9.23 2.37 9.45
N SER A 87 8.12 1.95 8.86
CA SER A 87 8.03 0.65 8.18
C SER A 87 9.04 0.53 7.05
N MET A 88 9.20 1.61 6.29
CA MET A 88 10.19 1.67 5.23
C MET A 88 11.61 1.56 5.79
N ALA A 89 11.95 2.33 6.82
CA ALA A 89 13.28 2.34 7.42
C ALA A 89 13.63 0.98 8.03
N ASP A 90 12.67 0.34 8.69
CA ASP A 90 12.85 -0.94 9.37
C ASP A 90 12.64 -2.15 8.43
N ARG A 91 12.24 -1.90 7.17
CA ARG A 91 11.92 -2.94 6.17
C ARG A 91 10.89 -3.93 6.69
N GLN A 92 9.83 -3.41 7.30
CA GLN A 92 8.77 -4.22 7.89
C GLN A 92 7.44 -4.01 7.20
N MET A 93 6.55 -5.00 7.37
CA MET A 93 5.17 -4.92 6.90
C MET A 93 4.40 -3.91 7.73
N PHE A 94 3.49 -3.19 7.07
CA PHE A 94 2.55 -2.27 7.68
C PHE A 94 1.14 -2.63 7.21
N TYR A 95 0.17 -2.59 8.11
CA TYR A 95 -1.19 -3.03 7.86
C TYR A 95 -2.19 -1.89 8.03
N ILE A 96 -3.10 -1.77 7.07
CA ILE A 96 -4.25 -0.87 7.13
C ILE A 96 -5.51 -1.69 6.92
N ILE A 97 -6.51 -1.55 7.81
CA ILE A 97 -7.82 -2.17 7.61
C ILE A 97 -8.88 -1.08 7.44
N LEU A 98 -9.66 -1.21 6.38
CA LEU A 98 -10.88 -0.42 6.18
C LEU A 98 -12.02 -1.24 6.78
N LYS A 99 -12.37 -0.98 8.04
CA LYS A 99 -13.31 -1.81 8.79
C LYS A 99 -14.69 -1.92 8.13
N SER A 100 -15.25 -0.79 7.70
CA SER A 100 -16.60 -0.75 7.13
C SER A 100 -16.68 -1.50 5.81
N ALA A 101 -15.59 -1.53 5.05
CA ALA A 101 -15.52 -2.18 3.74
C ALA A 101 -14.91 -3.57 3.80
N ASP A 102 -14.38 -3.97 4.94
CA ASP A 102 -13.75 -5.28 5.15
C ASP A 102 -12.58 -5.52 4.18
N VAL A 103 -11.67 -4.55 4.10
CA VAL A 103 -10.52 -4.54 3.19
C VAL A 103 -9.24 -4.40 3.98
N LEU A 104 -8.23 -5.20 3.61
CA LEU A 104 -6.86 -5.05 4.13
C LEU A 104 -5.95 -4.46 3.06
N ILE A 105 -5.14 -3.48 3.46
CA ILE A 105 -4.06 -2.94 2.62
C ILE A 105 -2.75 -3.23 3.35
N THR A 106 -1.77 -3.79 2.64
CA THR A 106 -0.43 -4.02 3.18
C THR A 106 0.60 -3.20 2.44
N VAL A 107 1.58 -2.69 3.18
CA VAL A 107 2.75 -2.02 2.64
C VAL A 107 3.97 -2.69 3.23
N ASN A 108 4.85 -3.23 2.38
CA ASN A 108 6.09 -3.82 2.83
C ASN A 108 7.24 -2.83 2.57
N GLY A 109 8.05 -2.57 3.59
CA GLY A 109 9.14 -1.61 3.50
C GLY A 109 10.20 -1.92 2.44
N ASP A 110 10.23 -3.15 1.92
CA ASP A 110 11.14 -3.57 0.85
C ASP A 110 10.54 -3.49 -0.56
N ASP A 111 9.28 -3.08 -0.68
CA ASP A 111 8.58 -3.12 -1.96
C ASP A 111 8.25 -1.72 -2.48
N THR A 112 8.09 -1.63 -3.81
CA THR A 112 7.66 -0.41 -4.50
C THR A 112 6.17 -0.42 -4.80
N TYR A 113 5.40 -1.26 -4.10
CA TYR A 113 3.96 -1.41 -4.31
C TYR A 113 3.23 -1.65 -2.99
N MET A 114 1.92 -1.43 -3.02
CA MET A 114 0.98 -1.81 -1.96
C MET A 114 0.06 -2.90 -2.48
N THR A 115 -0.47 -3.73 -1.58
CA THR A 115 -1.44 -4.77 -1.94
C THR A 115 -2.76 -4.51 -1.24
N VAL A 116 -3.86 -4.66 -1.98
CA VAL A 116 -5.23 -4.45 -1.50
C VAL A 116 -5.96 -5.79 -1.56
N TYR A 117 -6.39 -6.27 -0.42
CA TYR A 117 -7.07 -7.57 -0.29
C TYR A 117 -8.56 -7.38 -0.05
N ASN A 118 -9.37 -8.17 -0.76
CA ASN A 118 -10.81 -8.25 -0.60
C ASN A 118 -11.57 -6.94 -0.91
N PRO A 119 -11.16 -6.12 -1.89
CA PRO A 119 -11.87 -4.88 -2.17
C PRO A 119 -13.21 -5.12 -2.86
N THR A 120 -14.19 -4.26 -2.53
CA THR A 120 -15.42 -4.16 -3.29
C THR A 120 -15.18 -3.33 -4.55
N GLU A 121 -16.11 -3.37 -5.51
CA GLU A 121 -16.00 -2.52 -6.71
C GLU A 121 -15.93 -1.04 -6.35
N GLU A 122 -16.72 -0.60 -5.37
CA GLU A 122 -16.72 0.79 -4.91
C GLU A 122 -15.36 1.21 -4.36
N VAL A 123 -14.75 0.38 -3.52
CA VAL A 123 -13.42 0.64 -2.97
C VAL A 123 -12.36 0.65 -4.07
N LEU A 124 -12.43 -0.31 -5.01
CA LEU A 124 -11.50 -0.35 -6.15
C LEU A 124 -11.59 0.91 -7.00
N GLU A 125 -12.79 1.42 -7.24
CA GLU A 125 -12.97 2.63 -8.03
C GLU A 125 -12.31 3.84 -7.35
N ILE A 126 -12.53 4.00 -6.04
CA ILE A 126 -11.92 5.09 -5.26
C ILE A 126 -10.40 4.93 -5.25
N ILE A 127 -9.90 3.76 -4.90
CA ILE A 127 -8.46 3.52 -4.83
C ILE A 127 -7.80 3.71 -6.20
N GLY A 128 -8.44 3.24 -7.27
CA GLY A 128 -7.93 3.42 -8.63
C GLY A 128 -7.81 4.88 -9.02
N SER A 129 -8.80 5.69 -8.67
CA SER A 129 -8.77 7.13 -8.91
C SER A 129 -7.67 7.81 -8.11
N LEU A 130 -7.50 7.45 -6.85
CA LEU A 130 -6.44 8.00 -5.98
C LEU A 130 -5.05 7.60 -6.47
N ALA A 131 -4.86 6.34 -6.84
CA ALA A 131 -3.60 5.85 -7.41
C ALA A 131 -3.24 6.60 -8.69
N GLY A 132 -4.21 6.77 -9.59
CA GLY A 132 -4.01 7.51 -10.83
C GLY A 132 -3.63 8.97 -10.60
N SER A 133 -4.20 9.62 -9.59
CA SER A 133 -3.86 11.00 -9.24
C SER A 133 -2.42 11.16 -8.75
N GLU A 134 -1.83 10.08 -8.25
CA GLU A 134 -0.44 10.06 -7.78
C GLU A 134 0.53 9.53 -8.86
N GLY A 135 0.04 9.25 -10.06
CA GLY A 135 0.85 8.68 -11.13
C GLY A 135 1.16 7.20 -10.93
N LEU A 136 0.36 6.52 -10.11
CA LEU A 136 0.46 5.08 -9.88
C LEU A 136 -0.63 4.33 -10.63
N PHE A 137 -0.51 3.02 -10.64
CA PHE A 137 -1.44 2.13 -11.34
C PHE A 137 -2.01 1.12 -10.36
N ILE A 138 -3.21 0.61 -10.66
CA ILE A 138 -3.78 -0.52 -9.94
C ILE A 138 -4.00 -1.66 -10.93
N TRP A 139 -3.55 -2.87 -10.57
CA TRP A 139 -3.69 -4.05 -11.43
C TRP A 139 -3.83 -5.32 -10.59
N ARG A 140 -4.22 -6.39 -11.24
CA ARG A 140 -4.44 -7.69 -10.59
C ARG A 140 -3.53 -8.76 -11.14
#